data_416e3b8e973efe19e453474eed0adae6
#
_entry.id   416e3b8e973efe19e453474eed0adae6
#
_cell.length_a   1.000
_cell.length_b   1.000
_cell.length_c   1.000
_cell.angle_alpha   90.00
_cell.angle_beta   90.00
_cell.angle_gamma   90.00
#
_symmetry.space_group_name_H-M   'P 1'
#
loop_
_entity.id
_entity.type
_entity.pdbx_description
1 polymer ?
#
loop_
_entity_poly.entity_id
_entity_poly.type
_entity_poly.pdbx_seq_one_letter_code
_entity_poly.pdbx_strand_id
1 'polypeptide(L)'
;MAQSILIVDDEKEIVSMLYCYFSKLGYTVYTATAGNAALKEVEKNPDIILLDVNMPDIDGFTVCERIRDYVSCPIIFLTARIEDSD
;
A
#
# COMPACT_ATOMS: atom_id res chain seq x y z
N MET A 1 -6.94 19.47 7.05
CA MET A 1 -7.45 18.20 6.63
C MET A 1 -6.36 17.16 6.64
N ALA A 2 -6.69 16.00 7.13
CA ALA A 2 -5.70 14.93 7.17
C ALA A 2 -5.49 14.38 5.78
N GLN A 3 -4.27 14.06 5.45
CA GLN A 3 -3.99 13.35 4.24
C GLN A 3 -4.17 11.87 4.48
N SER A 4 -4.49 11.13 3.45
CA SER A 4 -4.74 9.71 3.57
C SER A 4 -3.68 8.91 2.87
N ILE A 5 -3.41 7.74 3.42
CA ILE A 5 -2.40 6.85 2.90
C ILE A 5 -2.96 5.43 2.89
N LEU A 6 -2.73 4.73 1.80
CA LEU A 6 -3.12 3.34 1.71
C LEU A 6 -1.87 2.48 1.78
N ILE A 7 -1.86 1.54 2.70
CA ILE A 7 -0.73 0.64 2.89
C ILE A 7 -1.14 -0.75 2.44
N VAL A 8 -0.43 -1.29 1.47
CA VAL A 8 -0.74 -2.60 0.91
C VAL A 8 0.47 -3.51 1.09
N ASP A 9 0.33 -4.51 1.94
CA ASP A 9 1.41 -5.44 2.22
C ASP A 9 0.78 -6.69 2.81
N ASP A 10 1.23 -7.86 2.40
CA ASP A 10 0.65 -9.10 2.91
C ASP A 10 1.19 -9.49 4.29
N GLU A 11 2.21 -8.81 4.76
CA GLU A 11 2.72 -9.08 6.10
C GLU A 11 2.03 -8.19 7.10
N LYS A 12 1.21 -8.79 7.91
CA LYS A 12 0.35 -8.04 8.83
C LYS A 12 1.15 -7.24 9.84
N GLU A 13 2.32 -7.74 10.21
CA GLU A 13 3.16 -7.02 11.17
C GLU A 13 3.66 -5.71 10.60
N ILE A 14 4.04 -5.72 9.33
CA ILE A 14 4.49 -4.50 8.68
C ILE A 14 3.33 -3.52 8.55
N VAL A 15 2.17 -4.03 8.16
CA VAL A 15 0.99 -3.19 8.04
C VAL A 15 0.65 -2.53 9.38
N SER A 16 0.68 -3.32 10.45
CA SER A 16 0.37 -2.78 11.77
C SER A 16 1.36 -1.72 12.20
N MET A 17 2.63 -1.97 11.95
CA MET A 17 3.66 -1.01 12.32
C MET A 17 3.49 0.31 11.58
N LEU A 18 3.27 0.22 10.28
CA LEU A 18 3.12 1.42 9.47
C LEU A 18 1.81 2.14 9.80
N TYR A 19 0.77 1.38 10.08
CA TYR A 19 -0.51 1.95 10.49
C TYR A 19 -0.33 2.81 11.74
N CYS A 20 0.34 2.26 12.74
CA CYS A 20 0.56 2.99 13.99
C CYS A 20 1.42 4.23 13.74
N TYR A 21 2.46 4.08 12.97
CA TYR A 21 3.38 5.18 12.73
C TYR A 21 2.68 6.35 12.04
N PHE A 22 2.00 6.06 10.94
CA PHE A 22 1.37 7.14 10.18
C PHE A 22 0.15 7.71 10.88
N SER A 23 -0.56 6.88 11.65
CA SER A 23 -1.69 7.39 12.42
C SER A 23 -1.22 8.40 13.46
N LYS A 24 -0.07 8.15 14.06
CA LYS A 24 0.46 9.11 15.04
C LYS A 24 0.88 10.41 14.40
N LEU A 25 1.22 10.38 13.12
CA LEU A 25 1.58 11.59 12.41
C LEU A 25 0.36 12.36 11.91
N GLY A 26 -0.83 11.83 12.13
CA GLY A 26 -2.04 12.53 11.74
C GLY A 26 -2.64 12.10 10.42
N TYR A 27 -2.09 11.06 9.79
CA TYR A 27 -2.65 10.57 8.54
C TYR A 27 -3.88 9.72 8.80
N THR A 28 -4.81 9.76 7.86
CA THR A 28 -5.87 8.77 7.80
C THR A 28 -5.30 7.57 7.07
N VAL A 29 -5.30 6.40 7.70
CA VAL A 29 -4.61 5.24 7.15
C VAL A 29 -5.60 4.17 6.76
N TYR A 30 -5.52 3.72 5.53
CA TYR A 30 -6.25 2.57 5.04
C TYR A 30 -5.26 1.45 4.81
N THR A 31 -5.68 0.22 4.96
CA THR A 31 -4.78 -0.92 4.83
C THR A 31 -5.41 -2.00 3.98
N ALA A 32 -4.57 -2.75 3.30
CA ALA A 32 -4.99 -3.94 2.56
C ALA A 32 -3.87 -4.96 2.67
N THR A 33 -4.23 -6.22 2.86
CA THR A 33 -3.23 -7.26 3.03
C THR A 33 -3.16 -8.18 1.81
N ALA A 34 -3.80 -7.80 0.73
CA ALA A 34 -3.76 -8.56 -0.52
C ALA A 34 -4.05 -7.61 -1.67
N GLY A 35 -3.64 -8.02 -2.86
CA GLY A 35 -3.84 -7.17 -4.03
C GLY A 35 -5.29 -6.92 -4.35
N ASN A 36 -6.14 -7.95 -4.23
CA ASN A 36 -7.56 -7.74 -4.49
C ASN A 36 -8.20 -6.78 -3.50
N ALA A 37 -7.78 -6.82 -2.25
CA ALA A 37 -8.29 -5.87 -1.27
C ALA A 37 -7.85 -4.45 -1.62
N ALA A 38 -6.63 -4.31 -2.12
CA ALA A 38 -6.13 -2.99 -2.50
C ALA A 38 -6.97 -2.37 -3.61
N LEU A 39 -7.43 -3.19 -4.54
CA LEU A 39 -8.24 -2.67 -5.64
C LEU A 39 -9.55 -2.06 -5.14
N LYS A 40 -10.05 -2.54 -4.01
CA LYS A 40 -11.24 -1.96 -3.41
C LYS A 40 -10.90 -0.72 -2.59
N GLU A 41 -9.80 -0.78 -1.86
CA GLU A 41 -9.45 0.33 -0.97
C GLU A 41 -9.11 1.60 -1.73
N VAL A 42 -8.64 1.48 -2.96
CA VAL A 42 -8.30 2.69 -3.72
C VAL A 42 -9.52 3.54 -4.02
N GLU A 43 -10.71 2.98 -3.90
CA GLU A 43 -11.93 3.76 -4.09
C GLU A 43 -12.10 4.85 -3.05
N LYS A 44 -11.37 4.76 -1.96
CA LYS A 44 -11.40 5.80 -0.93
C LYS A 44 -10.52 7.00 -1.27
N ASN A 45 -9.90 6.98 -2.43
CA ASN A 45 -9.09 8.09 -2.94
C ASN A 45 -7.95 8.47 -2.00
N PRO A 46 -7.04 7.53 -1.73
CA PRO A 46 -5.90 7.87 -0.88
C PRO A 46 -5.00 8.90 -1.57
N ASP A 47 -4.31 9.67 -0.76
CA ASP A 47 -3.38 10.68 -1.28
C ASP A 47 -2.04 10.08 -1.64
N ILE A 48 -1.71 8.92 -1.08
CA ILE A 48 -0.48 8.24 -1.41
C ILE A 48 -0.68 6.76 -1.15
N ILE A 49 -0.02 5.91 -1.92
CA ILE A 49 -0.14 4.47 -1.78
C ILE A 49 1.24 3.87 -1.57
N LEU A 50 1.37 3.08 -0.52
CA LEU A 50 2.57 2.28 -0.28
C LEU A 50 2.21 0.85 -0.65
N LEU A 51 2.92 0.28 -1.61
CA LEU A 51 2.50 -0.95 -2.24
C LEU A 51 3.62 -1.97 -2.25
N ASP A 52 3.39 -3.10 -1.62
CA ASP A 52 4.34 -4.19 -1.63
C ASP A 52 4.37 -4.86 -2.98
N VAL A 53 5.55 -5.24 -3.43
CA VAL A 53 5.73 -5.88 -4.72
C VAL A 53 5.34 -7.35 -4.66
N ASN A 54 5.68 -8.02 -3.56
CA ASN A 54 5.49 -9.47 -3.45
C ASN A 54 4.26 -9.82 -2.65
N MET A 55 3.17 -10.11 -3.34
CA MET A 55 1.95 -10.54 -2.67
C MET A 55 1.45 -11.83 -3.33
N PRO A 56 0.76 -12.68 -2.56
CA PRO A 56 0.42 -14.01 -3.07
C PRO A 56 -0.67 -14.04 -4.13
N ASP A 57 -1.61 -13.11 -4.10
CA ASP A 57 -2.72 -13.17 -5.07
C ASP A 57 -2.41 -12.40 -6.35
N ILE A 58 -2.03 -11.14 -6.23
CA ILE A 58 -1.66 -10.33 -7.39
C ILE A 58 -0.41 -9.58 -6.99
N ASP A 59 0.62 -9.62 -7.83
CA ASP A 59 1.84 -8.93 -7.47
C ASP A 59 1.64 -7.41 -7.55
N GLY A 60 2.53 -6.69 -6.88
CA GLY A 60 2.39 -5.25 -6.75
C GLY A 60 2.44 -4.51 -8.07
N PHE A 61 3.22 -5.00 -9.03
CA PHE A 61 3.28 -4.32 -10.32
C PHE A 61 1.95 -4.41 -11.05
N THR A 62 1.29 -5.57 -10.98
CA THR A 62 -0.01 -5.74 -11.59
C THR A 62 -1.05 -4.87 -10.91
N VAL A 63 -1.01 -4.81 -9.57
CA VAL A 63 -1.91 -3.93 -8.84
C VAL A 63 -1.70 -2.48 -9.28
N CYS A 64 -0.45 -2.07 -9.38
CA CYS A 64 -0.14 -0.72 -9.80
C CYS A 64 -0.73 -0.40 -11.18
N GLU A 65 -0.58 -1.32 -12.12
CA GLU A 65 -1.14 -1.11 -13.45
C GLU A 65 -2.65 -0.93 -13.40
N ARG A 66 -3.31 -1.73 -12.58
CA ARG A 66 -4.78 -1.68 -12.54
C ARG A 66 -5.29 -0.42 -11.88
N ILE A 67 -4.60 0.08 -10.85
CA ILE A 67 -5.11 1.25 -10.14
C ILE A 67 -4.67 2.56 -10.77
N ARG A 68 -3.71 2.53 -11.69
CA ARG A 68 -3.27 3.77 -12.33
C ARG A 68 -4.40 4.50 -13.04
N ASP A 69 -5.37 3.76 -13.54
CA ASP A 69 -6.49 4.37 -14.23
C ASP A 69 -7.46 5.05 -13.27
N TYR A 70 -7.37 4.73 -12.00
CA TYR A 70 -8.31 5.25 -11.01
C TYR A 70 -7.72 6.32 -10.12
N VAL A 71 -6.41 6.33 -9.95
CA VAL A 71 -5.78 7.28 -9.05
C VAL A 71 -4.67 8.00 -9.75
N SER A 72 -4.47 9.25 -9.36
CA SER A 72 -3.33 10.00 -9.86
C SER A 72 -2.30 10.25 -8.76
N CYS A 73 -2.53 9.71 -7.58
CA CYS A 73 -1.63 9.92 -6.46
C CYS A 73 -0.33 9.13 -6.66
N PRO A 74 0.73 9.48 -5.95
CA PRO A 74 1.97 8.73 -6.01
C PRO A 74 1.79 7.31 -5.47
N ILE A 75 2.46 6.37 -6.11
CA ILE A 75 2.52 5.00 -5.66
C ILE A 75 3.97 4.68 -5.38
N ILE A 76 4.27 4.34 -4.13
CA ILE A 76 5.63 4.04 -3.71
C ILE A 76 5.71 2.56 -3.42
N PHE A 77 6.62 1.87 -4.11
CA PHE A 77 6.77 0.45 -3.89
C PHE A 77 7.58 0.19 -2.63
N LEU A 78 7.08 -0.77 -1.85
CA LEU A 78 7.80 -1.25 -0.68
C LEU A 78 8.47 -2.55 -1.05
N THR A 79 9.73 -2.71 -0.66
CA THR A 79 10.32 -3.98 -0.85
C THR A 79 10.99 -4.31 0.45
N ALA A 80 10.44 -5.26 1.11
CA ALA A 80 10.95 -5.70 2.35
C ALA A 80 12.19 -6.51 2.18
N ARG A 81 12.46 -7.01 0.95
CA ARG A 81 13.54 -7.83 0.77
C ARG A 81 14.60 -7.11 0.15
N ILE A 82 15.61 -6.87 0.83
CA ILE A 82 16.72 -6.31 0.28
C ILE A 82 17.54 -7.39 -0.14
N GLU A 83 17.78 -7.53 -1.23
CA GLU A 83 18.43 -8.58 -1.65
C GLU A 83 19.73 -8.59 -1.48
N ASP A 84 20.06 -9.09 -1.01
CA ASP A 84 21.07 -9.32 -0.86
C ASP A 84 21.71 -10.05 -1.60
N SER A 85 21.83 -10.15 -2.16
CA SER A 85 22.27 -10.81 -2.74
C SER A 85 23.24 -11.26 -2.77
N ASP A 86 23.47 -11.31 -2.55
CA ASP A 86 24.10 -11.88 -2.57
C ASP A 86 24.47 -12.13 -2.49
#